data_ec3633bfaa0faf8df66f39cbaa7bab7a
#
_entry.id   ec3633bfaa0faf8df66f39cbaa7bab7a
#
_cell.length_a   1.000
_cell.length_b   1.000
_cell.length_c   1.000
_cell.angle_alpha   90.00
_cell.angle_beta   90.00
_cell.angle_gamma   90.00
#
_symmetry.space_group_name_H-M   'P 1'
#
loop_
_entity.id
_entity.type
_entity.pdbx_description
1 polymer ?
#
loop_
_entity_poly.entity_id
_entity_poly.type
_entity_poly.pdbx_seq_one_letter_code
_entity_poly.pdbx_strand_id
1 'polypeptide(L)'
;MNVLICDDNAKEREWCHKELLKNEGYYEDGLEVLEYESGNELLFKYPDLDIDIDIIFLDIMMPGLDGITVAKKLRDMNYGGEIVFFTGTIDYAINGYDYEALAYLIKGKTSSERFSEVLRHFLIRKGERSGEVIILRCAGETRVINLSSIKYFEVFKRLTTVYYGDSTFSFYSPL
;
A
#
# COMPACT_ATOMS: atom_id res chain seq x y z
N MET A 1 4.23 2.36 -9.02
CA MET A 1 3.68 1.49 -7.96
C MET A 1 2.77 0.46 -8.58
N ASN A 2 3.03 -0.83 -8.34
CA ASN A 2 2.29 -1.92 -8.94
C ASN A 2 1.39 -2.57 -7.87
N VAL A 3 0.09 -2.49 -8.08
CA VAL A 3 -0.95 -2.97 -7.17
C VAL A 3 -1.70 -4.11 -7.80
N LEU A 4 -2.03 -5.12 -7.00
CA LEU A 4 -2.91 -6.19 -7.42
C LEU A 4 -4.15 -6.20 -6.53
N ILE A 5 -5.32 -6.32 -7.13
CA ILE A 5 -6.60 -6.47 -6.45
C ILE A 5 -7.16 -7.84 -6.82
N CYS A 6 -7.48 -8.66 -5.82
CA CYS A 6 -8.09 -9.97 -6.02
C CYS A 6 -9.35 -10.09 -5.17
N ASP A 7 -10.51 -10.11 -5.84
CA ASP A 7 -11.82 -10.11 -5.23
C ASP A 7 -12.85 -10.62 -6.27
N ASP A 8 -13.77 -11.49 -5.92
CA ASP A 8 -14.79 -12.00 -6.85
C ASP A 8 -15.90 -10.97 -7.13
N ASN A 9 -16.03 -9.95 -6.30
CA ASN A 9 -17.01 -8.89 -6.44
C ASN A 9 -16.45 -7.67 -7.22
N ALA A 10 -16.91 -7.49 -8.45
CA ALA A 10 -16.48 -6.38 -9.30
C ALA A 10 -16.68 -4.97 -8.68
N LYS A 11 -17.73 -4.78 -7.83
CA LYS A 11 -17.97 -3.49 -7.17
C LYS A 11 -16.90 -3.18 -6.11
N GLU A 12 -16.43 -4.19 -5.43
CA GLU A 12 -15.37 -4.04 -4.43
C GLU A 12 -14.02 -3.78 -5.09
N ARG A 13 -13.73 -4.46 -6.22
CA ARG A 13 -12.54 -4.14 -7.04
C ARG A 13 -12.58 -2.68 -7.53
N GLU A 14 -13.72 -2.25 -8.08
CA GLU A 14 -13.91 -0.87 -8.56
C GLU A 14 -13.77 0.15 -7.42
N TRP A 15 -14.31 -0.14 -6.25
CA TRP A 15 -14.14 0.74 -5.08
C TRP A 15 -12.68 0.86 -4.67
N CYS A 16 -11.96 -0.27 -4.54
CA CYS A 16 -10.55 -0.30 -4.20
C CYS A 16 -9.72 0.49 -5.23
N HIS A 17 -9.97 0.27 -6.51
CA HIS A 17 -9.32 1.00 -7.60
C HIS A 17 -9.55 2.52 -7.52
N LYS A 18 -10.78 2.96 -7.26
CA LYS A 18 -11.10 4.38 -7.06
C LYS A 18 -10.37 4.98 -5.86
N GLU A 19 -10.26 4.24 -4.76
CA GLU A 19 -9.51 4.70 -3.59
C GLU A 19 -8.01 4.81 -3.89
N LEU A 20 -7.44 3.90 -4.67
CA LEU A 20 -6.06 4.00 -5.15
C LEU A 20 -5.86 5.27 -5.98
N LEU A 21 -6.73 5.54 -6.95
CA LEU A 21 -6.65 6.75 -7.80
C LEU A 21 -6.75 8.05 -7.01
N LYS A 22 -7.58 8.12 -5.95
CA LYS A 22 -7.66 9.30 -5.07
C LYS A 22 -6.32 9.61 -4.37
N ASN A 23 -5.48 8.61 -4.24
CA ASN A 23 -4.18 8.71 -3.59
C ASN A 23 -3.02 8.83 -4.60
N GLU A 24 -3.30 9.09 -5.89
CA GLU A 24 -2.32 9.13 -6.98
C GLU A 24 -1.16 10.11 -6.72
N GLY A 25 -1.40 11.21 -5.99
CA GLY A 25 -0.35 12.14 -5.58
C GLY A 25 0.74 11.57 -4.67
N TYR A 26 0.61 10.33 -4.19
CA TYR A 26 1.63 9.63 -3.42
C TYR A 26 2.53 8.72 -4.28
N TYR A 27 2.22 8.52 -5.57
CA TYR A 27 2.92 7.57 -6.44
C TYR A 27 3.76 8.32 -7.48
N GLU A 28 5.04 8.50 -7.21
CA GLU A 28 5.95 9.28 -8.08
C GLU A 28 6.11 8.64 -9.47
N ASP A 29 6.15 7.30 -9.56
CA ASP A 29 6.34 6.54 -10.80
C ASP A 29 5.01 6.08 -11.44
N GLY A 30 3.90 6.70 -11.06
CA GLY A 30 2.57 6.30 -11.52
C GLY A 30 2.01 5.07 -10.79
N LEU A 31 0.82 4.67 -11.20
CA LEU A 31 0.06 3.55 -10.63
C LEU A 31 -0.29 2.56 -11.73
N GLU A 32 0.09 1.31 -11.57
CA GLU A 32 -0.37 0.18 -12.36
C GLU A 32 -1.22 -0.74 -11.48
N VAL A 33 -2.42 -1.08 -11.94
CA VAL A 33 -3.36 -1.93 -11.18
C VAL A 33 -3.72 -3.14 -12.01
N LEU A 34 -3.45 -4.33 -11.46
CA LEU A 34 -3.91 -5.61 -11.99
C LEU A 34 -5.09 -6.11 -11.17
N GLU A 35 -6.11 -6.62 -11.83
CA GLU A 35 -7.32 -7.14 -11.18
C GLU A 35 -7.56 -8.60 -11.54
N TYR A 36 -7.89 -9.41 -10.53
CA TYR A 36 -8.26 -10.81 -10.67
C TYR A 36 -9.56 -11.10 -9.92
N GLU A 37 -10.36 -12.01 -10.50
CA GLU A 37 -11.68 -12.36 -9.96
C GLU A 37 -11.65 -13.58 -9.03
N SER A 38 -10.53 -14.25 -8.95
CA SER A 38 -10.38 -15.42 -8.07
C SER A 38 -8.94 -15.69 -7.68
N GLY A 39 -8.76 -16.32 -6.53
CA GLY A 39 -7.44 -16.75 -6.07
C GLY A 39 -6.78 -17.77 -6.99
N ASN A 40 -7.56 -18.61 -7.68
CA ASN A 40 -7.02 -19.56 -8.66
C ASN A 40 -6.41 -18.84 -9.87
N GLU A 41 -7.11 -17.85 -10.40
CA GLU A 41 -6.63 -17.06 -11.53
C GLU A 41 -5.37 -16.29 -11.15
N LEU A 42 -5.39 -15.62 -9.99
CA LEU A 42 -4.22 -14.92 -9.48
C LEU A 42 -3.00 -15.85 -9.39
N LEU A 43 -3.12 -16.99 -8.72
CA LEU A 43 -2.00 -17.91 -8.53
C LEU A 43 -1.50 -18.53 -9.84
N PHE A 44 -2.38 -18.70 -10.81
CA PHE A 44 -2.01 -19.20 -12.14
C PHE A 44 -1.21 -18.17 -12.94
N LYS A 45 -1.61 -16.88 -12.84
CA LYS A 45 -0.98 -15.79 -13.60
C LYS A 45 0.25 -15.21 -12.92
N TYR A 46 0.32 -15.27 -11.59
CA TYR A 46 1.35 -14.61 -10.80
C TYR A 46 2.79 -14.95 -11.21
N PRO A 47 3.15 -16.24 -11.50
CA PRO A 47 4.52 -16.58 -11.89
C PRO A 47 4.97 -16.00 -13.24
N ASP A 48 4.01 -15.65 -14.11
CA ASP A 48 4.24 -15.15 -15.46
C ASP A 48 4.18 -13.60 -15.53
N LEU A 49 4.06 -12.92 -14.37
CA LEU A 49 4.07 -11.45 -14.35
C LEU A 49 5.49 -10.92 -14.59
N ASP A 50 5.62 -10.05 -15.58
CA ASP A 50 6.88 -9.35 -15.90
C ASP A 50 7.17 -8.15 -14.99
N ILE A 51 6.32 -7.92 -13.97
CA ILE A 51 6.42 -6.80 -13.03
C ILE A 51 6.40 -7.28 -11.59
N ASP A 52 7.17 -6.63 -10.74
CA ASP A 52 7.13 -6.85 -9.29
C ASP A 52 5.90 -6.18 -8.69
N ILE A 53 5.06 -6.97 -8.02
CA ILE A 53 3.89 -6.45 -7.31
C ILE A 53 4.29 -5.93 -5.94
N ASP A 54 4.01 -4.65 -5.70
CA ASP A 54 4.35 -3.97 -4.45
C ASP A 54 3.39 -4.31 -3.31
N ILE A 55 2.08 -4.33 -3.60
CA ILE A 55 1.01 -4.56 -2.64
C ILE A 55 -0.17 -5.29 -3.27
N ILE A 56 -0.76 -6.22 -2.52
CA ILE A 56 -1.95 -6.97 -2.92
C ILE A 56 -3.10 -6.65 -1.97
N PHE A 57 -4.23 -6.18 -2.51
CA PHE A 57 -5.52 -6.15 -1.83
C PHE A 57 -6.26 -7.44 -2.13
N LEU A 58 -6.52 -8.24 -1.11
CA LEU A 58 -6.97 -9.62 -1.25
C LEU A 58 -8.24 -9.87 -0.43
N ASP A 59 -9.33 -10.24 -1.09
CA ASP A 59 -10.49 -10.73 -0.36
C ASP A 59 -10.21 -12.12 0.22
N ILE A 60 -10.75 -12.36 1.40
CA ILE A 60 -10.66 -13.67 2.07
C ILE A 60 -11.76 -14.59 1.57
N MET A 61 -12.97 -14.04 1.37
CA MET A 61 -14.16 -14.84 1.09
C MET A 61 -14.43 -14.93 -0.42
N MET A 62 -13.65 -15.75 -1.11
CA MET A 62 -13.82 -15.99 -2.55
C MET A 62 -14.22 -17.45 -2.83
N PRO A 63 -14.99 -17.71 -3.89
CA PRO A 63 -15.27 -19.08 -4.37
C PRO A 63 -13.99 -19.84 -4.72
N GLY A 64 -13.92 -21.08 -4.30
CA GLY A 64 -12.76 -21.96 -4.58
C GLY A 64 -11.66 -21.81 -3.54
N LEU A 65 -10.60 -21.05 -3.83
CA LEU A 65 -9.54 -20.77 -2.88
C LEU A 65 -9.84 -19.50 -2.10
N ASP A 66 -9.85 -19.61 -0.76
CA ASP A 66 -9.93 -18.46 0.12
C ASP A 66 -8.63 -17.62 0.09
N GLY A 67 -8.75 -16.32 0.43
CA GLY A 67 -7.63 -15.40 0.38
C GLY A 67 -6.49 -15.73 1.33
N ILE A 68 -6.77 -16.41 2.44
CA ILE A 68 -5.73 -16.87 3.37
C ILE A 68 -4.85 -17.92 2.71
N THR A 69 -5.49 -18.90 2.05
CA THR A 69 -4.79 -19.93 1.29
C THR A 69 -3.99 -19.32 0.13
N VAL A 70 -4.56 -18.32 -0.55
CA VAL A 70 -3.87 -17.57 -1.62
C VAL A 70 -2.64 -16.86 -1.08
N ALA A 71 -2.76 -16.13 0.04
CA ALA A 71 -1.65 -15.44 0.68
C ALA A 71 -0.49 -16.38 1.03
N LYS A 72 -0.79 -17.55 1.62
CA LYS A 72 0.22 -18.59 1.90
C LYS A 72 0.96 -19.03 0.65
N LYS A 73 0.22 -19.37 -0.41
CA LYS A 73 0.81 -19.83 -1.67
C LYS A 73 1.66 -18.73 -2.33
N LEU A 74 1.27 -17.47 -2.24
CA LEU A 74 2.09 -16.34 -2.70
C LEU A 74 3.40 -16.25 -1.91
N ARG A 75 3.37 -16.42 -0.58
CA ARG A 75 4.59 -16.48 0.24
C ARG A 75 5.48 -17.67 -0.12
N ASP A 76 4.90 -18.83 -0.37
CA ASP A 76 5.63 -20.03 -0.85
C ASP A 76 6.30 -19.79 -2.23
N MET A 77 5.72 -18.91 -3.05
CA MET A 77 6.28 -18.41 -4.33
C MET A 77 7.27 -17.26 -4.15
N ASN A 78 7.71 -16.97 -2.90
CA ASN A 78 8.60 -15.86 -2.55
C ASN A 78 8.04 -14.46 -2.85
N TYR A 79 6.73 -14.26 -2.83
CA TYR A 79 6.17 -12.91 -2.88
C TYR A 79 6.62 -12.10 -1.66
N GLY A 80 7.45 -11.09 -1.88
CA GLY A 80 8.03 -10.23 -0.85
C GLY A 80 7.27 -8.93 -0.59
N GLY A 81 6.25 -8.62 -1.41
CA GLY A 81 5.43 -7.41 -1.27
C GLY A 81 4.45 -7.49 -0.08
N GLU A 82 3.71 -6.42 0.12
CA GLU A 82 2.74 -6.34 1.23
C GLU A 82 1.38 -6.93 0.84
N ILE A 83 0.68 -7.52 1.81
CA ILE A 83 -0.68 -8.02 1.65
C ILE A 83 -1.60 -7.23 2.57
N VAL A 84 -2.71 -6.73 2.03
CA VAL A 84 -3.82 -6.13 2.75
C VAL A 84 -5.04 -6.99 2.51
N PHE A 85 -5.59 -7.57 3.57
CA PHE A 85 -6.88 -8.24 3.45
C PHE A 85 -8.02 -7.22 3.41
N PHE A 86 -8.84 -7.29 2.37
CA PHE A 86 -10.01 -6.44 2.19
C PHE A 86 -11.25 -7.34 2.09
N THR A 87 -11.95 -7.55 3.21
CA THR A 87 -12.95 -8.60 3.36
C THR A 87 -14.21 -8.13 4.06
N GLY A 88 -15.34 -8.82 3.80
CA GLY A 88 -16.63 -8.54 4.45
C GLY A 88 -16.75 -9.01 5.91
N THR A 89 -15.80 -9.81 6.41
CA THR A 89 -15.86 -10.39 7.76
C THR A 89 -14.64 -10.07 8.60
N ILE A 90 -14.87 -9.85 9.90
CA ILE A 90 -13.80 -9.60 10.88
C ILE A 90 -13.27 -10.90 11.52
N ASP A 91 -13.95 -12.02 11.33
CA ASP A 91 -13.65 -13.26 12.03
C ASP A 91 -12.24 -13.80 11.76
N TYR A 92 -11.69 -13.48 10.61
CA TYR A 92 -10.33 -13.86 10.21
C TYR A 92 -9.24 -12.88 10.67
N ALA A 93 -9.61 -11.67 11.09
CA ALA A 93 -8.65 -10.67 11.57
C ALA A 93 -7.93 -11.12 12.85
N ILE A 94 -8.58 -11.97 13.68
CA ILE A 94 -8.05 -12.50 14.93
C ILE A 94 -6.90 -13.50 14.68
N ASN A 95 -6.94 -14.24 13.59
CA ASN A 95 -5.91 -15.20 13.18
C ASN A 95 -4.85 -14.59 12.24
N GLY A 96 -4.97 -13.32 11.92
CA GLY A 96 -4.21 -12.65 10.87
C GLY A 96 -2.74 -12.38 11.18
N TYR A 97 -2.31 -12.54 12.41
CA TYR A 97 -0.89 -12.41 12.78
C TYR A 97 0.00 -13.48 12.12
N ASP A 98 -0.58 -14.61 11.71
CA ASP A 98 0.16 -15.73 11.11
C ASP A 98 0.51 -15.51 9.62
N TYR A 99 -0.04 -14.46 8.96
CA TYR A 99 0.07 -14.29 7.50
C TYR A 99 0.86 -13.06 7.05
N GLU A 100 1.55 -12.38 7.98
CA GLU A 100 2.36 -11.20 7.71
C GLU A 100 1.62 -10.14 6.85
N ALA A 101 0.33 -9.96 7.12
CA ALA A 101 -0.47 -8.94 6.44
C ALA A 101 -0.16 -7.55 7.01
N LEU A 102 -0.06 -6.55 6.13
CA LEU A 102 0.12 -5.15 6.51
C LEU A 102 -1.09 -4.61 7.26
N ALA A 103 -2.29 -4.97 6.82
CA ALA A 103 -3.55 -4.50 7.40
C ALA A 103 -4.73 -5.41 7.05
N TYR A 104 -5.81 -5.22 7.82
CA TYR A 104 -7.15 -5.73 7.54
C TYR A 104 -8.09 -4.55 7.35
N LEU A 105 -8.79 -4.53 6.23
CA LEU A 105 -9.82 -3.57 5.88
C LEU A 105 -11.16 -4.30 5.74
N ILE A 106 -12.22 -3.71 6.27
CA ILE A 106 -13.55 -4.32 6.26
C ILE A 106 -14.40 -3.64 5.20
N LYS A 107 -14.86 -4.41 4.20
CA LYS A 107 -15.76 -3.96 3.14
C LYS A 107 -17.01 -3.28 3.75
N GLY A 108 -17.41 -2.16 3.18
CA GLY A 108 -18.57 -1.37 3.65
C GLY A 108 -18.39 -0.65 4.99
N LYS A 109 -17.26 -0.82 5.70
CA LYS A 109 -16.93 -0.10 6.95
C LYS A 109 -15.65 0.71 6.87
N THR A 110 -14.75 0.37 5.94
CA THR A 110 -13.51 1.11 5.72
C THR A 110 -13.81 2.44 5.07
N SER A 111 -13.40 3.53 5.70
CA SER A 111 -13.49 4.88 5.11
C SER A 111 -12.33 5.14 4.15
N SER A 112 -12.47 6.15 3.27
CA SER A 112 -11.39 6.60 2.39
C SER A 112 -10.16 7.05 3.17
N GLU A 113 -10.34 7.69 4.33
CA GLU A 113 -9.26 8.11 5.22
C GLU A 113 -8.47 6.90 5.75
N ARG A 114 -9.19 5.85 6.19
CA ARG A 114 -8.55 4.62 6.68
C ARG A 114 -7.80 3.90 5.57
N PHE A 115 -8.34 3.84 4.37
CA PHE A 115 -7.65 3.29 3.20
C PHE A 115 -6.36 4.06 2.90
N SER A 116 -6.43 5.40 2.88
CA SER A 116 -5.27 6.28 2.68
C SER A 116 -4.21 6.13 3.77
N GLU A 117 -4.60 5.90 5.03
CA GLU A 117 -3.65 5.61 6.12
C GLU A 117 -2.87 4.31 5.87
N VAL A 118 -3.54 3.25 5.42
CA VAL A 118 -2.90 1.97 5.11
C VAL A 118 -1.92 2.13 3.95
N LEU A 119 -2.31 2.83 2.88
CA LEU A 119 -1.41 3.13 1.77
C LEU A 119 -0.18 3.93 2.22
N ARG A 120 -0.37 4.94 3.04
CA ARG A 120 0.75 5.73 3.59
C ARG A 120 1.69 4.86 4.42
N HIS A 121 1.14 3.96 5.24
CA HIS A 121 1.94 3.03 6.05
C HIS A 121 2.74 2.08 5.16
N PHE A 122 2.13 1.58 4.08
CA PHE A 122 2.82 0.81 3.06
C PHE A 122 3.99 1.58 2.44
N LEU A 123 3.75 2.81 1.96
CA LEU A 123 4.79 3.64 1.31
C LEU A 123 5.96 3.95 2.24
N ILE A 124 5.67 4.21 3.54
CA ILE A 124 6.71 4.38 4.56
C ILE A 124 7.58 3.12 4.65
N ARG A 125 6.96 1.93 4.81
CA ARG A 125 7.71 0.66 4.92
C ARG A 125 8.50 0.33 3.66
N LYS A 126 7.89 0.57 2.48
CA LYS A 126 8.57 0.37 1.19
C LYS A 126 9.81 1.26 1.10
N GLY A 127 9.66 2.54 1.41
CA GLY A 127 10.75 3.50 1.39
C GLY A 127 11.85 3.23 2.42
N GLU A 128 11.49 2.80 3.63
CA GLU A 128 12.47 2.39 4.65
C GLU A 128 13.29 1.17 4.21
N ARG A 129 12.66 0.21 3.52
CA ARG A 129 13.35 -0.98 2.98
C ARG A 129 14.29 -0.64 1.84
N SER A 130 13.91 0.27 0.95
CA SER A 130 14.74 0.69 -0.17
C SER A 130 15.80 1.73 0.22
N GLY A 131 15.65 2.41 1.36
CA GLY A 131 16.50 3.54 1.75
C GLY A 131 16.33 4.77 0.85
N GLU A 132 15.28 4.82 0.05
CA GLU A 132 15.05 5.84 -0.96
C GLU A 132 14.22 7.03 -0.46
N VAL A 133 13.69 6.97 0.74
CA VAL A 133 12.83 8.03 1.29
C VAL A 133 13.33 8.58 2.61
N ILE A 134 12.96 9.82 2.91
CA ILE A 134 12.99 10.39 4.25
C ILE A 134 11.57 10.61 4.76
N ILE A 135 11.39 10.41 6.06
CA ILE A 135 10.10 10.63 6.73
C ILE A 135 10.24 11.86 7.63
N LEU A 136 9.49 12.89 7.30
CA LEU A 136 9.47 14.13 8.06
C LEU A 136 8.13 14.28 8.77
N ARG A 137 8.16 14.68 10.05
CA ARG A 137 6.97 14.87 10.89
C ARG A 137 6.97 16.25 11.51
N CYS A 138 5.87 16.98 11.34
CA CYS A 138 5.68 18.30 11.97
C CYS A 138 4.20 18.57 12.21
N ALA A 139 3.86 19.06 13.39
CA ALA A 139 2.51 19.49 13.76
C ALA A 139 1.40 18.44 13.48
N GLY A 140 1.69 17.14 13.67
CA GLY A 140 0.77 16.04 13.40
C GLY A 140 0.71 15.62 11.93
N GLU A 141 1.39 16.31 11.04
CA GLU A 141 1.53 15.97 9.63
C GLU A 141 2.77 15.08 9.42
N THR A 142 2.64 14.06 8.58
CA THR A 142 3.75 13.21 8.16
C THR A 142 3.92 13.32 6.65
N ARG A 143 5.14 13.58 6.19
CA ARG A 143 5.53 13.55 4.78
C ARG A 143 6.55 12.45 4.56
N VAL A 144 6.30 11.64 3.54
CA VAL A 144 7.28 10.68 2.99
C VAL A 144 7.79 11.32 1.70
N ILE A 145 9.08 11.55 1.62
CA ILE A 145 9.71 12.28 0.52
C ILE A 145 10.80 11.40 -0.06
N ASN A 146 10.73 11.12 -1.35
CA ASN A 146 11.77 10.39 -2.05
C ASN A 146 13.05 11.22 -2.09
N LEU A 147 14.18 10.61 -1.76
CA LEU A 147 15.48 11.29 -1.75
C LEU A 147 15.83 11.87 -3.12
N SER A 148 15.44 11.18 -4.21
CA SER A 148 15.69 11.63 -5.57
C SER A 148 14.90 12.89 -5.96
N SER A 149 13.76 13.15 -5.30
CA SER A 149 12.92 14.33 -5.54
C SER A 149 13.38 15.57 -4.79
N ILE A 150 14.30 15.42 -3.81
CA ILE A 150 14.78 16.53 -3.00
C ILE A 150 15.70 17.43 -3.82
N LYS A 151 15.33 18.71 -3.90
CA LYS A 151 16.12 19.75 -4.57
C LYS A 151 17.18 20.32 -3.60
N TYR A 152 16.75 20.76 -2.43
CA TYR A 152 17.62 21.27 -1.36
C TYR A 152 16.85 21.45 -0.05
N PHE A 153 17.60 21.69 1.03
CA PHE A 153 17.09 22.10 2.32
C PHE A 153 17.47 23.55 2.60
N GLU A 154 16.54 24.32 3.14
CA GLU A 154 16.78 25.65 3.67
C GLU A 154 16.59 25.65 5.17
N VAL A 155 17.53 26.24 5.89
CA VAL A 155 17.47 26.32 7.36
C VAL A 155 17.42 27.77 7.78
N PHE A 156 16.33 28.15 8.46
CA PHE A 156 16.22 29.48 9.08
C PHE A 156 15.93 29.31 10.57
N LYS A 157 16.90 29.66 11.40
CA LYS A 157 16.88 29.43 12.85
C LYS A 157 16.70 27.95 13.17
N ARG A 158 15.52 27.53 13.68
CA ARG A 158 15.17 26.15 14.00
C ARG A 158 14.19 25.52 13.03
N LEU A 159 13.77 26.25 12.02
CA LEU A 159 12.87 25.76 10.98
C LEU A 159 13.70 25.29 9.81
N THR A 160 13.52 24.04 9.44
CA THR A 160 14.09 23.47 8.21
C THR A 160 12.97 23.30 7.20
N THR A 161 13.17 23.80 6.00
CA THR A 161 12.26 23.61 4.88
C THR A 161 12.94 22.75 3.84
N VAL A 162 12.30 21.64 3.47
CA VAL A 162 12.70 20.81 2.33
C VAL A 162 11.93 21.24 1.09
N TYR A 163 12.66 21.39 -0.03
CA TYR A 163 12.11 21.66 -1.34
C TYR A 163 12.26 20.39 -2.19
N TYR A 164 11.14 19.82 -2.65
CA TYR A 164 11.11 18.57 -3.39
C TYR A 164 10.00 18.58 -4.45
N GLY A 165 10.28 18.04 -5.64
CA GLY A 165 9.37 18.20 -6.77
C GLY A 165 8.92 19.67 -6.92
N ASP A 166 7.62 19.90 -6.98
CA ASP A 166 7.01 21.25 -6.98
C ASP A 166 6.40 21.62 -5.62
N SER A 167 6.83 20.95 -4.56
CA SER A 167 6.30 21.09 -3.20
C SER A 167 7.36 21.50 -2.19
N THR A 168 6.89 21.95 -1.02
CA THR A 168 7.75 22.24 0.15
C THR A 168 7.13 21.67 1.41
N PHE A 169 7.98 21.30 2.39
CA PHE A 169 7.54 20.93 3.71
C PHE A 169 8.50 21.52 4.77
N SER A 170 7.95 22.16 5.78
CA SER A 170 8.73 22.77 6.86
C SER A 170 8.56 22.00 8.16
N PHE A 171 9.66 21.77 8.87
CA PHE A 171 9.68 21.05 10.13
C PHE A 171 10.75 21.62 11.08
N TYR A 172 10.56 21.38 12.37
CA TYR A 172 11.56 21.75 13.36
C TYR A 172 12.58 20.62 13.50
N SER A 173 13.84 20.93 13.20
CA SER A 173 14.95 20.01 13.47
C SER A 173 15.37 20.14 14.93
N PRO A 174 15.43 19.07 15.73
CA PRO A 174 16.16 19.11 16.99
C PRO A 174 17.64 19.35 16.70
N LEU A 175 18.27 20.23 17.50
CA LEU A 175 19.72 20.44 17.49
C LEU A 175 20.44 19.21 18.02
#